data_8dd840b10d9c8ffcda264e95a21996bc
#
_entry.id   8dd840b10d9c8ffcda264e95a21996bc
#
_cell.length_a   1.000
_cell.length_b   1.000
_cell.length_c   1.000
_cell.angle_alpha   90.00
_cell.angle_beta   90.00
_cell.angle_gamma   90.00
#
_symmetry.space_group_name_H-M   'P 1'
#
loop_
_entity.id
_entity.type
_entity.pdbx_description
1 polymer ?
#
loop_
_entity_poly.entity_id
_entity_poly.type
_entity_poly.pdbx_seq_one_letter_code
_entity_poly.pdbx_strand_id
1 'polypeptide(L)'
;GRPDFDTPKKIKDAAYESLNAGHVFYTSNYGTPALRKEIAKWENEHHNVNYEASEVLVTVGVGEATYASMAAFLEEGDEVLVPNPVWLNYIHVPSSLGATPVTYSLKEENDYQIDFEELESKITEKTKMIVVVNPSNPTGGIFSRKTLEKLSEIAIRNDLLVVSDEIYSQLVYDGAE
;
A
#
# COMPACT_ATOMS: atom_id res chain seq x y z
N GLY A 1 7.07 13.74 -0.97
CA GLY A 1 7.66 14.22 -2.20
C GLY A 1 6.65 14.85 -3.13
N ARG A 2 7.12 15.81 -3.88
CA ARG A 2 6.35 16.42 -4.97
C ARG A 2 7.17 16.22 -6.25
N PRO A 3 6.56 15.71 -7.35
CA PRO A 3 7.23 15.69 -8.64
C PRO A 3 7.64 17.09 -9.07
N ASP A 4 8.73 17.23 -9.81
CA ASP A 4 9.23 18.49 -10.36
C ASP A 4 8.60 18.84 -11.71
N PHE A 5 7.73 17.99 -12.22
CA PHE A 5 6.92 18.19 -13.42
C PHE A 5 5.43 18.33 -13.09
N ASP A 6 4.69 18.97 -13.98
CA ASP A 6 3.27 19.26 -13.81
C ASP A 6 2.39 18.06 -14.25
N THR A 7 1.17 18.03 -13.73
CA THR A 7 0.15 17.06 -14.17
C THR A 7 -0.14 17.25 -15.67
N PRO A 8 -0.19 16.17 -16.45
CA PRO A 8 -0.49 16.23 -17.88
C PRO A 8 -1.76 17.04 -18.18
N LYS A 9 -1.66 17.87 -19.22
CA LYS A 9 -2.77 18.79 -19.60
C LYS A 9 -4.10 18.05 -19.77
N LYS A 10 -4.10 16.89 -20.39
CA LYS A 10 -5.31 16.07 -20.62
C LYS A 10 -6.04 15.72 -19.31
N ILE A 11 -5.30 15.44 -18.24
CA ILE A 11 -5.89 15.11 -16.92
C ILE A 11 -6.52 16.37 -16.31
N LYS A 12 -5.81 17.51 -16.39
CA LYS A 12 -6.34 18.80 -15.90
C LYS A 12 -7.57 19.23 -16.67
N ASP A 13 -7.56 19.12 -18.00
CA ASP A 13 -8.70 19.47 -18.85
C ASP A 13 -9.94 18.61 -18.48
N ALA A 14 -9.79 17.31 -18.31
CA ALA A 14 -10.88 16.42 -17.90
C ALA A 14 -11.47 16.81 -16.54
N ALA A 15 -10.65 17.26 -15.59
CA ALA A 15 -11.15 17.77 -14.31
C ALA A 15 -11.96 19.06 -14.49
N TYR A 16 -11.49 20.01 -15.31
CA TYR A 16 -12.25 21.23 -15.62
C TYR A 16 -13.56 20.94 -16.34
N GLU A 17 -13.56 20.03 -17.32
CA GLU A 17 -14.79 19.60 -18.02
C GLU A 17 -15.79 18.99 -17.06
N SER A 18 -15.35 18.12 -16.14
CA SER A 18 -16.20 17.52 -15.13
C SER A 18 -16.85 18.57 -14.21
N LEU A 19 -16.07 19.55 -13.73
CA LEU A 19 -16.57 20.64 -12.92
C LEU A 19 -17.60 21.50 -13.69
N ASN A 20 -17.30 21.86 -14.94
CA ASN A 20 -18.19 22.64 -15.80
C ASN A 20 -19.48 21.88 -16.14
N ALA A 21 -19.45 20.56 -16.22
CA ALA A 21 -20.62 19.71 -16.40
C ALA A 21 -21.47 19.57 -15.12
N GLY A 22 -21.06 20.18 -14.01
CA GLY A 22 -21.81 20.18 -12.77
C GLY A 22 -21.60 18.94 -11.88
N HIS A 23 -20.53 18.18 -12.08
CA HIS A 23 -20.20 17.02 -11.24
C HIS A 23 -19.56 17.49 -9.93
N VAL A 24 -20.34 18.20 -9.09
CA VAL A 24 -19.90 18.85 -7.86
C VAL A 24 -20.67 18.39 -6.61
N PHE A 25 -21.51 17.38 -6.75
CA PHE A 25 -22.32 16.84 -5.67
C PHE A 25 -21.66 15.64 -4.98
N TYR A 26 -22.28 15.18 -3.90
CA TYR A 26 -21.86 13.97 -3.21
C TYR A 26 -21.84 12.76 -4.14
N THR A 27 -20.82 11.94 -3.97
CA THR A 27 -20.71 10.65 -4.62
C THR A 27 -20.95 9.52 -3.61
N SER A 28 -20.94 8.28 -4.08
CA SER A 28 -20.86 7.14 -3.17
C SER A 28 -19.57 7.22 -2.33
N ASN A 29 -19.64 6.81 -1.05
CA ASN A 29 -18.47 6.70 -0.17
C ASN A 29 -17.42 5.70 -0.67
N TYR A 30 -17.79 4.82 -1.60
CA TYR A 30 -16.88 3.88 -2.25
C TYR A 30 -16.18 4.47 -3.50
N GLY A 31 -16.53 5.69 -3.89
CA GLY A 31 -16.13 6.29 -5.16
C GLY A 31 -17.17 6.08 -6.27
N THR A 32 -17.01 6.80 -7.38
CA THR A 32 -17.94 6.68 -8.50
C THR A 32 -17.85 5.30 -9.16
N PRO A 33 -18.98 4.69 -9.59
CA PRO A 33 -18.95 3.36 -10.23
C PRO A 33 -18.05 3.30 -11.46
N ALA A 34 -17.99 4.37 -12.25
CA ALA A 34 -17.14 4.45 -13.43
C ALA A 34 -15.66 4.36 -13.07
N LEU A 35 -15.19 5.12 -12.06
CA LEU A 35 -13.80 5.10 -11.62
C LEU A 35 -13.43 3.74 -11.04
N ARG A 36 -14.27 3.17 -10.18
CA ARG A 36 -14.04 1.84 -9.58
C ARG A 36 -13.90 0.75 -10.64
N LYS A 37 -14.73 0.82 -11.69
CA LYS A 37 -14.64 -0.12 -12.82
C LYS A 37 -13.33 0.01 -13.60
N GLU A 38 -12.90 1.24 -13.86
CA GLU A 38 -11.62 1.47 -14.56
C GLU A 38 -10.42 1.05 -13.70
N ILE A 39 -10.46 1.26 -12.38
CA ILE A 39 -9.42 0.77 -11.46
C ILE A 39 -9.35 -0.75 -11.49
N ALA A 40 -10.47 -1.45 -11.28
CA ALA A 40 -10.50 -2.91 -11.33
C ALA A 40 -10.01 -3.46 -12.67
N LYS A 41 -10.39 -2.82 -13.77
CA LYS A 41 -9.91 -3.19 -15.10
C LYS A 41 -8.41 -3.02 -15.22
N TRP A 42 -7.87 -1.88 -14.77
CA TRP A 42 -6.43 -1.58 -14.83
C TRP A 42 -5.62 -2.61 -14.02
N GLU A 43 -6.05 -2.90 -12.79
CA GLU A 43 -5.41 -3.92 -11.94
C GLU A 43 -5.39 -5.30 -12.60
N ASN A 44 -6.53 -5.72 -13.16
CA ASN A 44 -6.65 -7.01 -13.85
C ASN A 44 -5.74 -7.12 -15.07
N GLU A 45 -5.60 -6.03 -15.83
CA GLU A 45 -4.76 -5.99 -17.03
C GLU A 45 -3.26 -5.97 -16.71
N HIS A 46 -2.84 -5.41 -15.55
CA HIS A 46 -1.42 -5.18 -15.25
C HIS A 46 -0.85 -6.15 -14.20
N HIS A 47 -1.69 -6.70 -13.32
CA HIS A 47 -1.21 -7.49 -12.18
C HIS A 47 -1.68 -8.96 -12.17
N ASN A 48 -2.31 -9.41 -13.26
CA ASN A 48 -2.83 -10.79 -13.39
C ASN A 48 -3.73 -11.21 -12.22
N VAL A 49 -4.58 -10.29 -11.79
CA VAL A 49 -5.60 -10.49 -10.75
C VAL A 49 -6.99 -10.47 -11.39
N ASN A 50 -8.04 -10.72 -10.64
CA ASN A 50 -9.42 -10.73 -11.14
C ASN A 50 -10.34 -10.01 -10.14
N TYR A 51 -10.17 -8.68 -10.04
CA TYR A 51 -11.01 -7.84 -9.19
C TYR A 51 -12.28 -7.39 -9.90
N GLU A 52 -13.34 -7.29 -9.13
CA GLU A 52 -14.58 -6.61 -9.51
C GLU A 52 -14.61 -5.18 -9.00
N ALA A 53 -15.40 -4.31 -9.64
CA ALA A 53 -15.59 -2.94 -9.16
C ALA A 53 -16.15 -2.87 -7.73
N SER A 54 -16.83 -3.90 -7.24
CA SER A 54 -17.33 -4.04 -5.87
C SER A 54 -16.21 -4.15 -4.83
N GLU A 55 -15.03 -4.61 -5.23
CA GLU A 55 -13.86 -4.80 -4.38
C GLU A 55 -12.93 -3.57 -4.35
N VAL A 56 -13.29 -2.50 -5.07
CA VAL A 56 -12.53 -1.25 -5.12
C VAL A 56 -13.17 -0.19 -4.22
N LEU A 57 -12.36 0.39 -3.34
CA LEU A 57 -12.68 1.57 -2.55
C LEU A 57 -11.75 2.72 -2.96
N VAL A 58 -12.34 3.84 -3.38
CA VAL A 58 -11.59 5.06 -3.72
C VAL A 58 -11.47 5.95 -2.50
N THR A 59 -10.24 6.33 -2.17
CA THR A 59 -9.93 7.17 -1.00
C THR A 59 -9.29 8.49 -1.39
N VAL A 60 -9.25 9.44 -0.46
CA VAL A 60 -8.55 10.71 -0.63
C VAL A 60 -7.05 10.50 -0.35
N GLY A 61 -6.40 9.84 -1.30
CA GLY A 61 -5.00 9.47 -1.22
C GLY A 61 -4.73 8.26 -0.33
N VAL A 62 -3.46 7.80 -0.36
CA VAL A 62 -2.99 6.61 0.37
C VAL A 62 -3.08 6.76 1.90
N GLY A 63 -3.08 8.00 2.41
CA GLY A 63 -3.24 8.25 3.84
C GLY A 63 -4.58 7.77 4.39
N GLU A 64 -5.67 8.07 3.68
CA GLU A 64 -7.00 7.56 4.04
C GLU A 64 -7.09 6.05 3.81
N ALA A 65 -6.53 5.52 2.72
CA ALA A 65 -6.49 4.08 2.46
C ALA A 65 -5.80 3.32 3.61
N THR A 66 -4.65 3.82 4.07
CA THR A 66 -3.90 3.24 5.19
C THR A 66 -4.74 3.26 6.47
N TYR A 67 -5.35 4.40 6.80
CA TYR A 67 -6.19 4.50 8.00
C TYR A 67 -7.41 3.58 7.91
N ALA A 68 -8.14 3.63 6.81
CA ALA A 68 -9.37 2.85 6.66
C ALA A 68 -9.11 1.33 6.69
N SER A 69 -8.06 0.86 5.99
CA SER A 69 -7.68 -0.55 5.99
C SER A 69 -7.26 -1.02 7.40
N MET A 70 -6.40 -0.25 8.08
CA MET A 70 -5.95 -0.61 9.42
C MET A 70 -7.09 -0.55 10.45
N ALA A 71 -7.94 0.49 10.41
CA ALA A 71 -9.08 0.62 11.32
C ALA A 71 -10.14 -0.48 11.14
N ALA A 72 -10.20 -1.10 9.96
CA ALA A 72 -11.14 -2.19 9.69
C ALA A 72 -10.70 -3.53 10.30
N PHE A 73 -9.41 -3.72 10.58
CA PHE A 73 -8.85 -5.02 10.95
C PHE A 73 -8.05 -5.03 12.25
N LEU A 74 -7.63 -3.87 12.76
CA LEU A 74 -6.83 -3.77 13.98
C LEU A 74 -7.69 -3.42 15.19
N GLU A 75 -7.36 -4.05 16.31
CA GLU A 75 -7.89 -3.76 17.63
C GLU A 75 -6.76 -3.31 18.58
N GLU A 76 -7.15 -2.75 19.72
CA GLU A 76 -6.19 -2.37 20.77
C GLU A 76 -5.37 -3.59 21.23
N GLY A 77 -4.05 -3.45 21.19
CA GLY A 77 -3.11 -4.50 21.57
C GLY A 77 -2.63 -5.39 20.45
N ASP A 78 -3.19 -5.30 19.24
CA ASP A 78 -2.66 -5.97 18.05
C ASP A 78 -1.27 -5.42 17.68
N GLU A 79 -0.48 -6.23 16.99
CA GLU A 79 0.82 -5.86 16.45
C GLU A 79 0.81 -5.80 14.94
N VAL A 80 1.48 -4.78 14.38
CA VAL A 80 1.67 -4.60 12.94
C VAL A 80 3.15 -4.60 12.63
N LEU A 81 3.60 -5.53 11.81
CA LEU A 81 4.97 -5.54 11.30
C LEU A 81 5.11 -4.45 10.23
N VAL A 82 6.09 -3.55 10.42
CA VAL A 82 6.35 -2.45 9.50
C VAL A 82 7.82 -2.37 9.14
N PRO A 83 8.19 -2.05 7.87
CA PRO A 83 9.59 -1.91 7.51
C PRO A 83 10.23 -0.70 8.21
N ASN A 84 11.55 -0.73 8.40
CA ASN A 84 12.32 0.40 8.91
C ASN A 84 13.61 0.55 8.10
N PRO A 85 13.80 1.70 7.41
CA PRO A 85 12.94 2.90 7.40
C PRO A 85 11.65 2.74 6.58
N VAL A 86 10.64 3.57 6.89
CA VAL A 86 9.34 3.57 6.21
C VAL A 86 8.68 4.95 6.27
N TRP A 87 7.69 5.18 5.44
CA TRP A 87 6.82 6.35 5.55
C TRP A 87 6.07 6.34 6.89
N LEU A 88 6.15 7.45 7.63
CA LEU A 88 5.74 7.53 9.05
C LEU A 88 4.28 7.17 9.35
N ASN A 89 3.40 7.24 8.35
CA ASN A 89 1.99 6.86 8.57
C ASN A 89 1.85 5.39 8.97
N TYR A 90 2.74 4.51 8.50
CA TYR A 90 2.73 3.10 8.90
C TYR A 90 3.15 2.86 10.34
N ILE A 91 3.73 3.88 10.99
CA ILE A 91 4.01 3.89 12.45
C ILE A 91 2.86 4.57 13.20
N HIS A 92 2.41 5.74 12.71
CA HIS A 92 1.47 6.56 13.45
C HIS A 92 0.02 6.06 13.40
N VAL A 93 -0.41 5.50 12.26
CA VAL A 93 -1.79 5.03 12.12
C VAL A 93 -2.09 3.87 13.07
N PRO A 94 -1.34 2.74 13.07
CA PRO A 94 -1.60 1.67 14.03
C PRO A 94 -1.49 2.15 15.47
N SER A 95 -0.50 3.00 15.81
CA SER A 95 -0.39 3.57 17.15
C SER A 95 -1.63 4.38 17.55
N SER A 96 -2.24 5.12 16.62
CA SER A 96 -3.45 5.91 16.91
C SER A 96 -4.70 5.03 17.12
N LEU A 97 -4.66 3.79 16.64
CA LEU A 97 -5.72 2.79 16.79
C LEU A 97 -5.51 1.89 18.04
N GLY A 98 -4.45 2.14 18.83
CA GLY A 98 -4.11 1.31 19.99
C GLY A 98 -3.31 0.05 19.67
N ALA A 99 -2.94 -0.15 18.40
CA ALA A 99 -2.07 -1.23 17.97
C ALA A 99 -0.59 -0.82 18.08
N THR A 100 0.29 -1.81 18.14
CA THR A 100 1.74 -1.62 18.30
C THR A 100 2.46 -1.86 16.97
N PRO A 101 3.09 -0.83 16.35
CA PRO A 101 3.97 -1.05 15.22
C PRO A 101 5.28 -1.72 15.69
N VAL A 102 5.57 -2.89 15.14
CA VAL A 102 6.79 -3.66 15.37
C VAL A 102 7.66 -3.57 14.13
N THR A 103 8.85 -2.98 14.23
CA THR A 103 9.67 -2.72 13.05
C THR A 103 10.57 -3.90 12.69
N TYR A 104 10.69 -4.21 11.39
CA TYR A 104 11.74 -5.07 10.82
C TYR A 104 12.69 -4.25 9.94
N SER A 105 13.98 -4.61 9.96
CA SER A 105 15.02 -3.77 9.36
C SER A 105 15.16 -3.99 7.85
N LEU A 106 15.29 -2.87 7.11
CA LEU A 106 15.75 -2.85 5.73
C LEU A 106 17.13 -2.17 5.73
N LYS A 107 18.19 -2.95 5.57
CA LYS A 107 19.56 -2.48 5.69
C LYS A 107 20.20 -2.27 4.32
N GLU A 108 20.99 -1.21 4.18
CA GLU A 108 21.72 -0.88 2.95
C GLU A 108 22.70 -1.99 2.55
N GLU A 109 23.40 -2.59 3.51
CA GLU A 109 24.33 -3.67 3.28
C GLU A 109 23.68 -4.97 2.73
N ASN A 110 22.36 -5.05 2.76
CA ASN A 110 21.55 -6.13 2.17
C ASN A 110 20.63 -5.61 1.04
N ASP A 111 21.06 -4.57 0.33
CA ASP A 111 20.27 -3.95 -0.74
C ASP A 111 18.81 -3.68 -0.35
N TYR A 112 18.59 -3.34 0.91
CA TYR A 112 17.26 -3.13 1.52
C TYR A 112 16.30 -4.31 1.39
N GLN A 113 16.83 -5.54 1.21
CA GLN A 113 16.01 -6.75 1.25
C GLN A 113 15.64 -7.11 2.69
N ILE A 114 14.57 -7.87 2.86
CA ILE A 114 14.08 -8.31 4.18
C ILE A 114 15.06 -9.35 4.77
N ASP A 115 15.46 -9.11 6.01
CA ASP A 115 16.08 -10.12 6.86
C ASP A 115 14.97 -10.98 7.47
N PHE A 116 14.77 -12.17 6.92
CA PHE A 116 13.67 -13.04 7.32
C PHE A 116 13.88 -13.69 8.69
N GLU A 117 15.10 -13.85 9.14
CA GLU A 117 15.37 -14.36 10.49
C GLU A 117 14.95 -13.30 11.53
N GLU A 118 15.32 -12.04 11.29
CA GLU A 118 14.85 -10.92 12.10
C GLU A 118 13.32 -10.79 12.05
N LEU A 119 12.72 -10.81 10.85
CA LEU A 119 11.28 -10.66 10.67
C LEU A 119 10.49 -11.74 11.43
N GLU A 120 10.85 -13.01 11.24
CA GLU A 120 10.16 -14.12 11.88
C GLU A 120 10.31 -14.09 13.40
N SER A 121 11.45 -13.63 13.92
CA SER A 121 11.67 -13.50 15.36
C SER A 121 10.77 -12.48 16.04
N LYS A 122 10.15 -11.60 15.27
CA LYS A 122 9.23 -10.53 15.73
C LYS A 122 7.75 -10.90 15.64
N ILE A 123 7.42 -12.03 15.04
CA ILE A 123 6.04 -12.51 14.96
C ILE A 123 5.63 -13.09 16.31
N THR A 124 4.50 -12.62 16.83
CA THR A 124 3.88 -13.09 18.06
C THR A 124 2.42 -13.49 17.80
N GLU A 125 1.74 -14.01 18.82
CA GLU A 125 0.30 -14.29 18.76
C GLU A 125 -0.57 -13.03 18.57
N LYS A 126 0.01 -11.84 18.82
CA LYS A 126 -0.64 -10.54 18.63
C LYS A 126 -0.42 -9.96 17.23
N THR A 127 0.51 -10.52 16.48
CA THR A 127 0.82 -10.02 15.14
C THR A 127 -0.36 -10.28 14.21
N LYS A 128 -0.97 -9.22 13.72
CA LYS A 128 -2.18 -9.27 12.89
C LYS A 128 -1.91 -8.93 11.43
N MET A 129 -0.94 -8.06 11.20
CA MET A 129 -0.74 -7.44 9.89
C MET A 129 0.74 -7.22 9.61
N ILE A 130 1.10 -7.29 8.33
CA ILE A 130 2.41 -6.87 7.83
C ILE A 130 2.25 -5.84 6.72
N VAL A 131 3.02 -4.76 6.78
CA VAL A 131 3.09 -3.72 5.75
C VAL A 131 4.27 -3.98 4.83
N VAL A 132 4.01 -3.91 3.54
CA VAL A 132 4.99 -4.00 2.45
C VAL A 132 4.89 -2.73 1.63
N VAL A 133 6.00 -2.01 1.44
CA VAL A 133 6.08 -0.82 0.59
C VAL A 133 7.08 -1.13 -0.54
N ASN A 134 6.59 -1.32 -1.75
CA ASN A 134 7.43 -1.78 -2.86
C ASN A 134 7.05 -1.12 -4.19
N PRO A 135 7.94 -0.32 -4.80
CA PRO A 135 9.25 0.15 -4.31
C PRO A 135 9.17 0.95 -3.01
N SER A 136 10.21 0.87 -2.17
CA SER A 136 10.21 1.39 -0.81
C SER A 136 10.38 2.90 -0.73
N ASN A 137 9.65 3.54 0.16
CA ASN A 137 9.87 4.92 0.60
C ASN A 137 10.39 4.88 2.06
N PRO A 138 11.61 5.38 2.38
CA PRO A 138 12.41 6.33 1.57
C PRO A 138 13.58 5.71 0.79
N THR A 139 13.83 4.40 0.86
CA THR A 139 15.08 3.79 0.39
C THR A 139 15.18 3.69 -1.13
N GLY A 140 14.05 3.61 -1.83
CA GLY A 140 13.99 3.27 -3.26
C GLY A 140 14.29 1.80 -3.56
N GLY A 141 14.53 0.99 -2.53
CA GLY A 141 14.77 -0.45 -2.68
C GLY A 141 13.57 -1.18 -3.25
N ILE A 142 13.84 -2.21 -4.04
CA ILE A 142 12.82 -3.06 -4.68
C ILE A 142 13.02 -4.49 -4.16
N PHE A 143 11.95 -5.09 -3.68
CA PHE A 143 11.99 -6.49 -3.26
C PHE A 143 12.00 -7.41 -4.47
N SER A 144 12.92 -8.38 -4.46
CA SER A 144 12.94 -9.41 -5.48
C SER A 144 11.69 -10.30 -5.41
N ARG A 145 11.34 -10.93 -6.53
CA ARG A 145 10.28 -11.95 -6.55
C ARG A 145 10.48 -13.01 -5.46
N LYS A 146 11.70 -13.49 -5.28
CA LYS A 146 12.04 -14.46 -4.24
C LYS A 146 11.77 -13.94 -2.82
N THR A 147 12.04 -12.65 -2.59
CA THR A 147 11.72 -11.98 -1.32
C THR A 147 10.22 -11.94 -1.08
N LEU A 148 9.45 -11.56 -2.10
CA LEU A 148 7.98 -11.49 -2.01
C LEU A 148 7.33 -12.87 -1.84
N GLU A 149 7.81 -13.88 -2.55
CA GLU A 149 7.35 -15.27 -2.41
C GLU A 149 7.57 -15.79 -0.98
N LYS A 150 8.78 -15.59 -0.44
CA LYS A 150 9.07 -15.98 0.95
C LYS A 150 8.23 -15.20 1.97
N LEU A 151 8.01 -13.92 1.73
CA LEU A 151 7.11 -13.12 2.57
C LEU A 151 5.68 -13.65 2.56
N SER A 152 5.18 -13.99 1.37
CA SER A 152 3.85 -14.60 1.20
C SER A 152 3.71 -15.92 1.98
N GLU A 153 4.71 -16.80 1.92
CA GLU A 153 4.72 -18.04 2.71
C GLU A 153 4.64 -17.77 4.22
N ILE A 154 5.37 -16.76 4.70
CA ILE A 154 5.35 -16.37 6.11
C ILE A 154 3.98 -15.79 6.50
N ALA A 155 3.42 -14.92 5.67
CA ALA A 155 2.12 -14.32 5.92
C ALA A 155 1.01 -15.38 5.98
N ILE A 156 1.00 -16.32 5.04
CA ILE A 156 0.02 -17.43 5.00
C ILE A 156 0.18 -18.33 6.23
N ARG A 157 1.41 -18.72 6.58
CA ARG A 157 1.68 -19.62 7.71
C ARG A 157 1.24 -19.04 9.06
N ASN A 158 1.30 -17.71 9.20
CA ASN A 158 0.98 -17.01 10.43
C ASN A 158 -0.39 -16.29 10.39
N ASP A 159 -1.19 -16.50 9.35
CA ASP A 159 -2.51 -15.88 9.15
C ASP A 159 -2.47 -14.34 9.23
N LEU A 160 -1.45 -13.74 8.62
CA LEU A 160 -1.24 -12.29 8.62
C LEU A 160 -1.96 -11.62 7.44
N LEU A 161 -2.60 -10.50 7.70
CA LEU A 161 -3.06 -9.60 6.65
C LEU A 161 -1.85 -8.85 6.06
N VAL A 162 -1.79 -8.76 4.73
CA VAL A 162 -0.74 -8.03 4.03
C VAL A 162 -1.30 -6.71 3.49
N VAL A 163 -0.72 -5.60 3.91
CA VAL A 163 -0.96 -4.29 3.30
C VAL A 163 0.18 -4.03 2.32
N SER A 164 -0.12 -4.06 1.03
CA SER A 164 0.83 -3.76 -0.04
C SER A 164 0.63 -2.32 -0.52
N ASP A 165 1.64 -1.47 -0.31
CA ASP A 165 1.70 -0.11 -0.84
C ASP A 165 2.55 -0.10 -2.11
N GLU A 166 1.89 0.10 -3.23
CA GLU A 166 2.47 0.03 -4.58
C GLU A 166 2.47 1.39 -5.29
N ILE A 167 2.42 2.49 -4.51
CA ILE A 167 2.38 3.86 -5.06
C ILE A 167 3.52 4.15 -6.05
N TYR A 168 4.65 3.46 -5.93
CA TYR A 168 5.82 3.62 -6.79
C TYR A 168 6.00 2.48 -7.79
N SER A 169 5.02 1.59 -7.99
CA SER A 169 5.13 0.42 -8.88
C SER A 169 5.54 0.75 -10.32
N GLN A 170 5.21 1.95 -10.80
CA GLN A 170 5.59 2.43 -12.13
C GLN A 170 6.95 3.16 -12.18
N LEU A 171 7.63 3.33 -11.05
CA LEU A 171 8.92 4.00 -10.94
C LEU A 171 10.05 2.99 -10.69
N VAL A 172 10.18 2.07 -11.63
CA VAL A 172 11.20 1.01 -11.63
C VAL A 172 12.21 1.31 -12.73
N TYR A 173 13.50 1.20 -12.41
CA TYR A 173 14.62 1.58 -13.28
C TYR A 173 15.60 0.42 -13.45
N ASP A 174 16.49 0.54 -14.43
CA ASP A 174 17.63 -0.36 -14.68
C ASP A 174 17.23 -1.84 -14.91
N GLY A 175 16.00 -2.07 -15.39
CA GLY A 175 15.51 -3.43 -15.71
C GLY A 175 15.17 -4.27 -14.48
N ALA A 176 14.98 -3.67 -13.31
CA ALA A 176 14.42 -4.35 -12.16
C ALA A 176 12.95 -4.75 -12.43
N GLU A 177 12.52 -5.90 -11.92
CA GLU A 177 11.18 -6.48 -12.10
C GLU A 177 10.50 -6.69 -10.74
#